data_0532af30051984884c84dedc2f1a7b19
#
_entry.id   0532af30051984884c84dedc2f1a7b19
#
_cell.length_a   1.000
_cell.length_b   1.000
_cell.length_c   1.000
_cell.angle_alpha   90.00
_cell.angle_beta   90.00
_cell.angle_gamma   90.00
#
_symmetry.space_group_name_H-M   'P 1'
#
loop_
_entity.id
_entity.type
_entity.pdbx_description
1 polymer ?
#
loop_
_entity_poly.entity_id
_entity_poly.type
_entity_poly.pdbx_seq_one_letter_code
_entity_poly.pdbx_strand_id
1 'polypeptide(L)'
;MTDKRRPYSSVIVDGLAQTPSRAMLRAVGFDDEDFKKPQIGIASTWSMVTPCNMHINELADHAEAGANAAGAKAVVFNTITVSDGISMGTPGMRYSLVSREVICDSIETAVAGQGFDGVVTIGGCDKNMPACVMAMLRLNRPSVFVYGGTIKPGAERRDIVSVFEAVGQRAAGTIDDSQLIAVEKTAIPGPGSCGGMYTANTMASAIEALGLSLPNSSAQEAVSGDKKEDCERAGAAVMRMIEIDLKPSDIVSKKSFENAITVVIALGGSTNAVLHLLAMAQCGGIDLTLDDFTTIGQRVPVLADVKPSGRYLMSELIEIGGIQPLMKMLLERGLLHGNVMTCTGQTMAENLADVQPYPESQDIVRAFDNPVKKDSHLRILYGNLAPEGAVAKISGKEGLSFKGTARCFNSEEEALNAILDGKIEKGTVIVIRYEGPKGGPGMREMLSPTSAIMGAGLGKDVALITDGRFSGGSHGFVIGHVTPEAAVGGPIGLLEDGDTITIDAEANALAVDLDESELSRRRASWQMEKETPSRGVLAKYARSVSSASRGAVTDGD
;
A
#
# COMPACT_ATOMS: atom_id res chain seq x y z
N MET A 1 -4.18 7.70 -43.09
CA MET A 1 -3.87 8.31 -41.77
C MET A 1 -4.09 7.20 -40.77
N THR A 2 -3.11 6.92 -39.93
CA THR A 2 -3.27 5.99 -38.82
C THR A 2 -4.30 6.58 -37.83
N ASP A 3 -5.25 5.76 -37.40
CA ASP A 3 -6.24 6.16 -36.39
C ASP A 3 -5.49 6.51 -35.09
N LYS A 4 -5.58 7.76 -34.63
CA LYS A 4 -4.87 8.23 -33.43
C LYS A 4 -5.27 7.49 -32.16
N ARG A 5 -6.41 6.80 -32.17
CA ARG A 5 -6.89 5.98 -31.05
C ARG A 5 -6.20 4.61 -30.96
N ARG A 6 -5.42 4.23 -31.99
CA ARG A 6 -4.77 2.93 -32.12
C ARG A 6 -3.25 3.04 -32.31
N PRO A 7 -2.54 3.84 -31.49
CA PRO A 7 -1.12 4.12 -31.72
C PRO A 7 -0.24 2.87 -31.56
N TYR A 8 -0.68 1.90 -30.74
CA TYR A 8 0.07 0.68 -30.45
C TYR A 8 -0.54 -0.56 -31.14
N SER A 9 -1.85 -0.74 -31.07
CA SER A 9 -2.49 -1.92 -31.67
C SER A 9 -2.37 -1.93 -33.19
N SER A 10 -2.38 -0.77 -33.86
CA SER A 10 -2.17 -0.69 -35.30
C SER A 10 -0.84 -1.30 -35.75
N VAL A 11 0.21 -1.18 -34.94
CA VAL A 11 1.52 -1.79 -35.21
C VAL A 11 1.45 -3.32 -35.21
N ILE A 12 0.54 -3.88 -34.40
CA ILE A 12 0.38 -5.33 -34.22
C ILE A 12 -0.55 -5.93 -35.26
N VAL A 13 -1.56 -5.20 -35.74
CA VAL A 13 -2.62 -5.80 -36.59
C VAL A 13 -2.76 -5.23 -37.99
N ASP A 14 -2.20 -4.06 -38.32
CA ASP A 14 -2.41 -3.42 -39.61
C ASP A 14 -1.39 -3.87 -40.66
N GLY A 15 -1.83 -3.90 -41.93
CA GLY A 15 -0.98 -4.21 -43.07
C GLY A 15 -0.76 -5.71 -43.32
N LEU A 16 -0.12 -5.99 -44.48
CA LEU A 16 0.09 -7.38 -44.94
C LEU A 16 1.07 -8.13 -44.02
N ALA A 17 2.11 -7.48 -43.53
CA ALA A 17 3.13 -8.06 -42.67
C ALA A 17 2.56 -8.62 -41.35
N GLN A 18 1.42 -8.08 -40.89
CA GLN A 18 0.76 -8.49 -39.65
C GLN A 18 -0.31 -9.57 -39.81
N THR A 19 -0.37 -10.22 -41.00
CA THR A 19 -1.25 -11.35 -41.23
C THR A 19 -1.04 -12.50 -40.22
N PRO A 20 0.21 -12.90 -39.88
CA PRO A 20 0.42 -13.91 -38.84
C PRO A 20 -0.14 -13.51 -37.47
N SER A 21 0.05 -12.25 -37.06
CA SER A 21 -0.50 -11.72 -35.80
C SER A 21 -2.03 -11.79 -35.76
N ARG A 22 -2.69 -11.33 -36.85
CA ARG A 22 -4.15 -11.44 -36.94
C ARG A 22 -4.62 -12.90 -36.93
N ALA A 23 -3.89 -13.83 -37.56
CA ALA A 23 -4.24 -15.25 -37.52
C ALA A 23 -4.23 -15.80 -36.07
N MET A 24 -3.26 -15.41 -35.26
CA MET A 24 -3.20 -15.76 -33.82
C MET A 24 -4.36 -15.14 -33.04
N LEU A 25 -4.66 -13.85 -33.27
CA LEU A 25 -5.76 -13.16 -32.61
C LEU A 25 -7.14 -13.74 -32.99
N ARG A 26 -7.33 -14.21 -34.23
CA ARG A 26 -8.56 -14.93 -34.61
C ARG A 26 -8.77 -16.21 -33.80
N ALA A 27 -7.72 -16.90 -33.43
CA ALA A 27 -7.82 -18.12 -32.63
C ALA A 27 -8.34 -17.84 -31.19
N VAL A 28 -8.22 -16.60 -30.73
CA VAL A 28 -8.77 -16.14 -29.43
C VAL A 28 -10.03 -15.28 -29.61
N GLY A 29 -10.69 -15.34 -30.76
CA GLY A 29 -12.02 -14.78 -30.97
C GLY A 29 -12.08 -13.36 -31.54
N PHE A 30 -10.98 -12.85 -32.14
CA PHE A 30 -11.03 -11.58 -32.87
C PHE A 30 -11.66 -11.78 -34.27
N ASP A 31 -12.50 -10.85 -34.66
CA ASP A 31 -13.06 -10.76 -36.02
C ASP A 31 -12.47 -9.58 -36.83
N ASP A 32 -12.97 -9.35 -38.05
CA ASP A 32 -12.48 -8.29 -38.92
C ASP A 32 -12.77 -6.88 -38.40
N GLU A 33 -13.85 -6.71 -37.65
CA GLU A 33 -14.20 -5.42 -37.04
C GLU A 33 -13.36 -5.14 -35.80
N ASP A 34 -12.96 -6.16 -35.03
CA ASP A 34 -12.12 -6.02 -33.84
C ASP A 34 -10.73 -5.48 -34.18
N PHE A 35 -10.18 -5.80 -35.35
CA PHE A 35 -8.89 -5.22 -35.79
C PHE A 35 -8.94 -3.73 -36.11
N LYS A 36 -10.13 -3.13 -36.19
CA LYS A 36 -10.33 -1.69 -36.45
C LYS A 36 -10.54 -0.91 -35.16
N LYS A 37 -10.75 -1.57 -34.01
CA LYS A 37 -11.03 -0.98 -32.72
C LYS A 37 -9.73 -0.74 -31.92
N PRO A 38 -9.69 0.24 -31.03
CA PRO A 38 -8.66 0.29 -29.98
C PRO A 38 -8.67 -1.00 -29.17
N GLN A 39 -7.48 -1.53 -28.85
CA GLN A 39 -7.36 -2.73 -28.04
C GLN A 39 -7.01 -2.35 -26.59
N ILE A 40 -7.81 -2.85 -25.64
CA ILE A 40 -7.65 -2.55 -24.21
C ILE A 40 -7.29 -3.82 -23.47
N GLY A 41 -6.20 -3.80 -22.71
CA GLY A 41 -5.85 -4.84 -21.77
C GLY A 41 -6.59 -4.67 -20.44
N ILE A 42 -7.23 -5.74 -19.95
CA ILE A 42 -7.77 -5.78 -18.59
C ILE A 42 -6.82 -6.62 -17.75
N ALA A 43 -5.99 -5.95 -16.96
CA ALA A 43 -4.98 -6.59 -16.10
C ALA A 43 -5.63 -7.03 -14.78
N SER A 44 -5.88 -8.34 -14.66
CA SER A 44 -6.49 -8.95 -13.48
C SER A 44 -5.43 -9.46 -12.52
N THR A 45 -5.54 -9.13 -11.24
CA THR A 45 -4.74 -9.71 -10.16
C THR A 45 -5.47 -10.88 -9.48
N TRP A 46 -6.35 -11.56 -10.17
CA TRP A 46 -7.10 -12.69 -9.66
C TRP A 46 -6.20 -13.81 -9.13
N SER A 47 -6.63 -14.38 -8.02
CA SER A 47 -6.05 -15.61 -7.47
C SER A 47 -7.07 -16.31 -6.58
N MET A 48 -7.30 -17.59 -6.83
CA MET A 48 -8.23 -18.39 -6.05
C MET A 48 -7.79 -18.57 -4.58
N VAL A 49 -6.49 -18.48 -4.28
CA VAL A 49 -5.95 -18.69 -2.93
C VAL A 49 -6.02 -17.43 -2.05
N THR A 50 -6.26 -16.27 -2.64
CA THR A 50 -6.22 -14.98 -1.93
C THR A 50 -7.63 -14.42 -1.77
N PRO A 51 -8.20 -14.32 -0.54
CA PRO A 51 -9.55 -13.76 -0.34
C PRO A 51 -9.74 -12.38 -0.97
N CYS A 52 -8.72 -11.52 -0.90
CA CYS A 52 -8.76 -10.18 -1.51
C CYS A 52 -8.93 -10.19 -3.03
N ASN A 53 -8.62 -11.31 -3.71
CA ASN A 53 -8.49 -11.37 -5.16
C ASN A 53 -9.37 -12.46 -5.81
N MET A 54 -10.01 -13.35 -5.03
CA MET A 54 -10.71 -14.52 -5.58
C MET A 54 -11.92 -14.18 -6.45
N HIS A 55 -12.47 -12.97 -6.34
CA HIS A 55 -13.61 -12.46 -7.11
C HIS A 55 -13.21 -11.57 -8.29
N ILE A 56 -11.93 -11.23 -8.44
CA ILE A 56 -11.47 -10.25 -9.44
C ILE A 56 -11.68 -10.73 -10.87
N ASN A 57 -11.78 -12.04 -11.13
CA ASN A 57 -12.17 -12.53 -12.47
C ASN A 57 -13.54 -11.99 -12.91
N GLU A 58 -14.54 -12.06 -12.01
CA GLU A 58 -15.88 -11.53 -12.30
C GLU A 58 -15.81 -10.00 -12.54
N LEU A 59 -15.02 -9.27 -11.77
CA LEU A 59 -14.81 -7.85 -11.97
C LEU A 59 -14.11 -7.54 -13.31
N ALA A 60 -13.17 -8.38 -13.72
CA ALA A 60 -12.49 -8.23 -15.01
C ALA A 60 -13.45 -8.44 -16.19
N ASP A 61 -14.39 -9.39 -16.09
CA ASP A 61 -15.44 -9.61 -17.11
C ASP A 61 -16.34 -8.36 -17.23
N HIS A 62 -16.69 -7.70 -16.14
CA HIS A 62 -17.46 -6.45 -16.15
C HIS A 62 -16.65 -5.30 -16.78
N ALA A 63 -15.36 -5.18 -16.48
CA ALA A 63 -14.50 -4.15 -17.09
C ALA A 63 -14.34 -4.38 -18.61
N GLU A 64 -14.20 -5.63 -19.02
CA GLU A 64 -14.19 -6.02 -20.44
C GLU A 64 -15.50 -5.63 -21.12
N ALA A 65 -16.64 -5.97 -20.53
CA ALA A 65 -17.96 -5.64 -21.06
C ALA A 65 -18.13 -4.12 -21.23
N GLY A 66 -17.73 -3.31 -20.25
CA GLY A 66 -17.81 -1.85 -20.32
C GLY A 66 -16.92 -1.27 -21.42
N ALA A 67 -15.69 -1.75 -21.57
CA ALA A 67 -14.79 -1.31 -22.63
C ALA A 67 -15.31 -1.71 -24.04
N ASN A 68 -15.80 -2.92 -24.18
CA ASN A 68 -16.40 -3.40 -25.44
C ASN A 68 -17.65 -2.59 -25.81
N ALA A 69 -18.53 -2.29 -24.84
CA ALA A 69 -19.72 -1.46 -25.06
C ALA A 69 -19.36 -0.03 -25.49
N ALA A 70 -18.22 0.47 -25.05
CA ALA A 70 -17.69 1.79 -25.45
C ALA A 70 -16.94 1.77 -26.80
N GLY A 71 -16.91 0.62 -27.51
CA GLY A 71 -16.35 0.52 -28.86
C GLY A 71 -14.89 0.04 -28.92
N ALA A 72 -14.34 -0.50 -27.85
CA ALA A 72 -13.03 -1.16 -27.84
C ALA A 72 -13.12 -2.64 -28.26
N LYS A 73 -11.95 -3.27 -28.41
CA LYS A 73 -11.77 -4.70 -28.21
C LYS A 73 -10.95 -4.91 -26.95
N ALA A 74 -11.60 -5.32 -25.89
CA ALA A 74 -10.93 -5.59 -24.63
C ALA A 74 -10.52 -7.07 -24.51
N VAL A 75 -9.42 -7.32 -23.79
CA VAL A 75 -8.87 -8.67 -23.55
C VAL A 75 -8.37 -8.77 -22.13
N VAL A 76 -8.87 -9.74 -21.37
CA VAL A 76 -8.45 -10.01 -20.00
C VAL A 76 -7.14 -10.82 -20.01
N PHE A 77 -6.19 -10.41 -19.16
CA PHE A 77 -5.02 -11.20 -18.83
C PHE A 77 -4.73 -11.12 -17.33
N ASN A 78 -4.03 -12.13 -16.80
CA ASN A 78 -3.76 -12.23 -15.38
C ASN A 78 -2.28 -11.96 -15.05
N THR A 79 -2.05 -11.34 -13.90
CA THR A 79 -0.77 -11.31 -13.20
C THR A 79 -0.88 -12.04 -11.85
N ILE A 80 0.25 -12.17 -11.15
CA ILE A 80 0.28 -12.85 -9.85
C ILE A 80 -0.30 -11.99 -8.73
N THR A 81 -0.56 -12.63 -7.58
CA THR A 81 -0.80 -11.97 -6.29
C THR A 81 -0.22 -12.79 -5.14
N VAL A 82 0.14 -12.12 -4.05
CA VAL A 82 0.54 -12.73 -2.78
C VAL A 82 -0.34 -12.14 -1.68
N SER A 83 -0.88 -13.00 -0.80
CA SER A 83 -1.68 -12.57 0.34
C SER A 83 -0.79 -12.29 1.54
N ASP A 84 -0.77 -11.04 2.00
CA ASP A 84 -0.04 -10.65 3.22
C ASP A 84 -0.63 -11.37 4.44
N GLY A 85 -1.96 -11.50 4.54
CA GLY A 85 -2.61 -12.19 5.64
C GLY A 85 -2.25 -13.69 5.75
N ILE A 86 -1.96 -14.36 4.63
CA ILE A 86 -1.53 -15.77 4.61
C ILE A 86 -0.04 -15.90 4.91
N SER A 87 0.78 -14.99 4.41
CA SER A 87 2.24 -15.06 4.52
C SER A 87 2.80 -14.42 5.80
N MET A 88 2.00 -13.63 6.53
CA MET A 88 2.43 -12.94 7.76
C MET A 88 3.02 -13.90 8.79
N GLY A 89 4.17 -13.52 9.38
CA GLY A 89 4.88 -14.36 10.36
C GLY A 89 5.57 -15.60 9.78
N THR A 90 5.66 -15.72 8.45
CA THR A 90 6.34 -16.84 7.77
C THR A 90 7.46 -16.34 6.85
N PRO A 91 8.39 -17.21 6.39
CA PRO A 91 9.36 -16.85 5.36
C PRO A 91 8.72 -16.37 4.04
N GLY A 92 7.47 -16.76 3.78
CA GLY A 92 6.68 -16.33 2.62
C GLY A 92 6.45 -14.81 2.57
N MET A 93 6.49 -14.13 3.72
CA MET A 93 6.27 -12.69 3.80
C MET A 93 7.34 -11.87 3.04
N ARG A 94 8.52 -12.42 2.81
CA ARG A 94 9.56 -11.81 1.95
C ARG A 94 9.11 -11.63 0.51
N TYR A 95 8.19 -12.48 0.03
CA TYR A 95 7.66 -12.40 -1.34
C TYR A 95 6.55 -11.34 -1.49
N SER A 96 6.01 -10.83 -0.40
CA SER A 96 4.93 -9.82 -0.44
C SER A 96 5.37 -8.55 -1.18
N LEU A 97 6.39 -7.83 -0.69
CA LEU A 97 6.83 -6.60 -1.36
C LEU A 97 7.49 -6.87 -2.72
N VAL A 98 8.21 -7.98 -2.85
CA VAL A 98 8.78 -8.43 -4.13
C VAL A 98 7.69 -8.62 -5.19
N SER A 99 6.50 -9.09 -4.80
CA SER A 99 5.38 -9.25 -5.74
C SER A 99 4.93 -7.91 -6.35
N ARG A 100 5.12 -6.77 -5.67
CA ARG A 100 4.83 -5.44 -6.22
C ARG A 100 5.61 -5.19 -7.51
N GLU A 101 6.92 -5.47 -7.49
CA GLU A 101 7.77 -5.31 -8.66
C GLU A 101 7.40 -6.31 -9.77
N VAL A 102 7.23 -7.59 -9.40
CA VAL A 102 6.87 -8.64 -10.37
C VAL A 102 5.52 -8.37 -11.05
N ILE A 103 4.53 -7.90 -10.30
CA ILE A 103 3.21 -7.54 -10.84
C ILE A 103 3.35 -6.35 -11.81
N CYS A 104 4.07 -5.31 -11.40
CA CYS A 104 4.36 -4.15 -12.24
C CYS A 104 5.01 -4.57 -13.56
N ASP A 105 6.11 -5.31 -13.48
CA ASP A 105 6.86 -5.81 -14.64
C ASP A 105 6.01 -6.71 -15.54
N SER A 106 5.16 -7.56 -14.96
CA SER A 106 4.30 -8.47 -15.76
C SER A 106 3.20 -7.71 -16.50
N ILE A 107 2.58 -6.70 -15.88
CA ILE A 107 1.58 -5.86 -16.55
C ILE A 107 2.24 -5.05 -17.66
N GLU A 108 3.37 -4.41 -17.39
CA GLU A 108 4.14 -3.66 -18.38
C GLU A 108 4.51 -4.55 -19.57
N THR A 109 5.07 -5.73 -19.31
CA THR A 109 5.47 -6.70 -20.32
C THR A 109 4.28 -7.14 -21.19
N ALA A 110 3.15 -7.47 -20.56
CA ALA A 110 1.97 -7.92 -21.30
C ALA A 110 1.38 -6.80 -22.17
N VAL A 111 1.18 -5.61 -21.60
CA VAL A 111 0.57 -4.47 -22.30
C VAL A 111 1.46 -3.95 -23.42
N ALA A 112 2.76 -3.84 -23.18
CA ALA A 112 3.71 -3.38 -24.20
C ALA A 112 3.90 -4.44 -25.31
N GLY A 113 4.09 -5.70 -24.92
CA GLY A 113 4.34 -6.80 -25.86
C GLY A 113 3.14 -7.13 -26.76
N GLN A 114 1.91 -7.00 -26.24
CA GLN A 114 0.67 -7.23 -27.02
C GLN A 114 0.14 -5.97 -27.71
N GLY A 115 0.74 -4.80 -27.45
CA GLY A 115 0.39 -3.55 -28.13
C GLY A 115 -1.00 -3.01 -27.78
N PHE A 116 -1.44 -3.13 -26.52
CA PHE A 116 -2.70 -2.54 -26.09
C PHE A 116 -2.63 -1.01 -26.08
N ASP A 117 -3.68 -0.33 -26.55
CA ASP A 117 -3.76 1.13 -26.62
C ASP A 117 -4.10 1.77 -25.26
N GLY A 118 -4.76 1.01 -24.39
CA GLY A 118 -5.10 1.42 -23.04
C GLY A 118 -5.19 0.21 -22.11
N VAL A 119 -5.33 0.46 -20.79
CA VAL A 119 -5.40 -0.61 -19.80
C VAL A 119 -6.33 -0.27 -18.64
N VAL A 120 -7.14 -1.24 -18.21
CA VAL A 120 -7.78 -1.26 -16.89
C VAL A 120 -6.97 -2.18 -16.01
N THR A 121 -6.55 -1.73 -14.84
CA THR A 121 -5.86 -2.56 -13.87
C THR A 121 -6.74 -2.78 -12.65
N ILE A 122 -6.92 -4.03 -12.20
CA ILE A 122 -7.78 -4.39 -11.06
C ILE A 122 -6.94 -5.02 -9.97
N GLY A 123 -6.85 -4.37 -8.82
CA GLY A 123 -6.05 -4.82 -7.69
C GLY A 123 -6.85 -4.96 -6.40
N GLY A 124 -6.59 -6.03 -5.62
CA GLY A 124 -7.31 -6.33 -4.39
C GLY A 124 -6.43 -6.32 -3.14
N CYS A 125 -5.25 -6.91 -3.17
CA CYS A 125 -4.36 -7.03 -2.01
C CYS A 125 -3.35 -5.89 -1.95
N ASP A 126 -2.70 -5.73 -0.79
CA ASP A 126 -1.83 -4.61 -0.41
C ASP A 126 -0.79 -4.20 -1.47
N LYS A 127 -0.14 -5.17 -2.10
CA LYS A 127 0.96 -4.93 -3.05
C LYS A 127 0.49 -4.85 -4.50
N ASN A 128 -0.73 -5.36 -4.79
CA ASN A 128 -1.30 -5.28 -6.14
C ASN A 128 -1.56 -3.83 -6.56
N MET A 129 -2.13 -3.03 -5.66
CA MET A 129 -2.57 -1.68 -5.99
C MET A 129 -1.42 -0.75 -6.36
N PRO A 130 -0.36 -0.59 -5.54
CA PRO A 130 0.78 0.20 -5.97
C PRO A 130 1.46 -0.37 -7.22
N ALA A 131 1.52 -1.70 -7.38
CA ALA A 131 2.08 -2.33 -8.57
C ALA A 131 1.32 -1.99 -9.85
N CYS A 132 -0.02 -2.02 -9.79
CA CYS A 132 -0.88 -1.61 -10.90
C CYS A 132 -0.60 -0.17 -11.32
N VAL A 133 -0.54 0.76 -10.35
CA VAL A 133 -0.28 2.17 -10.63
C VAL A 133 1.15 2.38 -11.15
N MET A 134 2.15 1.70 -10.58
CA MET A 134 3.53 1.74 -11.10
C MET A 134 3.58 1.33 -12.57
N ALA A 135 2.89 0.25 -12.95
CA ALA A 135 2.79 -0.19 -14.35
C ALA A 135 2.07 0.83 -15.25
N MET A 136 0.97 1.43 -14.77
CA MET A 136 0.26 2.50 -15.49
C MET A 136 1.18 3.70 -15.77
N LEU A 137 1.99 4.11 -14.78
CA LEU A 137 2.92 5.22 -14.90
C LEU A 137 4.08 4.94 -15.85
N ARG A 138 4.68 3.73 -15.78
CA ARG A 138 5.75 3.30 -16.70
C ARG A 138 5.27 3.20 -18.14
N LEU A 139 4.10 2.60 -18.37
CA LEU A 139 3.50 2.47 -19.69
C LEU A 139 3.06 3.81 -20.29
N ASN A 140 2.60 4.71 -19.43
CA ASN A 140 2.04 6.01 -19.81
C ASN A 140 1.03 5.93 -20.96
N ARG A 141 0.12 4.97 -20.89
CA ARG A 141 -1.01 4.79 -21.82
C ARG A 141 -2.32 5.11 -21.10
N PRO A 142 -3.38 5.56 -21.79
CA PRO A 142 -4.69 5.75 -21.18
C PRO A 142 -5.06 4.59 -20.26
N SER A 143 -5.29 4.87 -18.96
CA SER A 143 -5.47 3.79 -18.00
C SER A 143 -6.27 4.23 -16.77
N VAL A 144 -7.05 3.27 -16.23
CA VAL A 144 -7.85 3.42 -15.01
C VAL A 144 -7.53 2.29 -14.06
N PHE A 145 -7.33 2.61 -12.80
CA PHE A 145 -7.22 1.63 -11.72
C PHE A 145 -8.59 1.37 -11.10
N VAL A 146 -8.89 0.10 -10.81
CA VAL A 146 -10.08 -0.34 -10.07
C VAL A 146 -9.66 -1.10 -8.81
N TYR A 147 -10.20 -0.68 -7.68
CA TYR A 147 -10.05 -1.42 -6.45
C TYR A 147 -11.00 -2.63 -6.40
N GLY A 148 -10.50 -3.80 -6.01
CA GLY A 148 -11.32 -5.01 -5.88
C GLY A 148 -12.40 -4.94 -4.80
N GLY A 149 -12.35 -3.94 -3.92
CA GLY A 149 -13.37 -3.68 -2.91
C GLY A 149 -13.07 -4.26 -1.53
N THR A 150 -13.75 -3.72 -0.54
CA THR A 150 -13.61 -4.06 0.88
C THR A 150 -14.43 -5.31 1.23
N ILE A 151 -13.88 -6.18 2.06
CA ILE A 151 -14.60 -7.36 2.59
C ILE A 151 -15.76 -6.93 3.48
N LYS A 152 -16.84 -7.73 3.51
CA LYS A 152 -17.89 -7.60 4.52
C LYS A 152 -17.33 -7.87 5.91
N PRO A 153 -17.87 -7.23 6.96
CA PRO A 153 -17.47 -7.53 8.33
C PRO A 153 -17.72 -8.99 8.68
N GLY A 154 -16.81 -9.60 9.42
CA GLY A 154 -17.05 -10.87 10.09
C GLY A 154 -18.08 -10.75 11.22
N ALA A 155 -18.48 -11.88 11.81
CA ALA A 155 -19.39 -11.90 12.96
C ALA A 155 -18.83 -10.99 14.08
N GLU A 156 -19.72 -10.25 14.75
CA GLU A 156 -19.33 -9.31 15.81
C GLU A 156 -18.32 -8.23 15.37
N ARG A 157 -18.35 -7.84 14.09
CA ARG A 157 -17.45 -6.86 13.48
C ARG A 157 -15.97 -7.31 13.52
N ARG A 158 -15.73 -8.63 13.50
CA ARG A 158 -14.38 -9.21 13.43
C ARG A 158 -13.74 -8.99 12.07
N ASP A 159 -12.43 -8.93 12.07
CA ASP A 159 -11.58 -8.83 10.89
C ASP A 159 -10.29 -9.63 11.11
N ILE A 160 -9.33 -9.54 10.17
CA ILE A 160 -8.06 -10.28 10.28
C ILE A 160 -7.25 -9.87 11.53
N VAL A 161 -7.31 -8.62 11.96
CA VAL A 161 -6.60 -8.16 13.17
C VAL A 161 -7.18 -8.82 14.42
N SER A 162 -8.50 -9.03 14.45
CA SER A 162 -9.16 -9.76 15.55
C SER A 162 -8.62 -11.19 15.70
N VAL A 163 -8.20 -11.84 14.59
CA VAL A 163 -7.57 -13.18 14.65
C VAL A 163 -6.18 -13.10 15.28
N PHE A 164 -5.34 -12.11 14.88
CA PHE A 164 -4.02 -11.92 15.48
C PHE A 164 -4.11 -11.58 16.98
N GLU A 165 -5.07 -10.75 17.37
CA GLU A 165 -5.35 -10.43 18.77
C GLU A 165 -5.79 -11.68 19.55
N ALA A 166 -6.65 -12.52 18.98
CA ALA A 166 -7.10 -13.78 19.60
C ALA A 166 -5.93 -14.77 19.79
N VAL A 167 -4.96 -14.83 18.86
CA VAL A 167 -3.72 -15.61 19.04
C VAL A 167 -2.93 -15.12 20.26
N GLY A 168 -2.78 -13.81 20.41
CA GLY A 168 -2.14 -13.20 21.57
C GLY A 168 -2.88 -13.50 22.89
N GLN A 169 -4.20 -13.38 22.89
CA GLN A 169 -5.06 -13.69 24.04
C GLN A 169 -4.97 -15.17 24.42
N ARG A 170 -4.91 -16.07 23.44
CA ARG A 170 -4.74 -17.50 23.69
C ARG A 170 -3.37 -17.80 24.29
N ALA A 171 -2.31 -17.18 23.79
CA ALA A 171 -0.96 -17.31 24.34
C ALA A 171 -0.88 -16.79 25.79
N ALA A 172 -1.60 -15.72 26.12
CA ALA A 172 -1.73 -15.18 27.47
C ALA A 172 -2.69 -15.97 28.38
N GLY A 173 -3.37 -17.00 27.86
CA GLY A 173 -4.30 -17.83 28.61
C GLY A 173 -5.63 -17.15 28.97
N THR A 174 -5.98 -16.02 28.33
CA THR A 174 -7.23 -15.29 28.58
C THR A 174 -8.43 -15.83 27.78
N ILE A 175 -8.18 -16.60 26.73
CA ILE A 175 -9.19 -17.36 25.97
C ILE A 175 -8.71 -18.81 25.80
N ASP A 176 -9.65 -19.73 25.53
CA ASP A 176 -9.35 -21.13 25.23
C ASP A 176 -9.31 -21.41 23.71
N ASP A 177 -9.00 -22.66 23.35
CA ASP A 177 -8.90 -23.09 21.94
C ASP A 177 -10.25 -23.00 21.21
N SER A 178 -11.36 -23.22 21.89
CA SER A 178 -12.69 -23.16 21.28
C SER A 178 -13.07 -21.73 20.91
N GLN A 179 -12.70 -20.77 21.74
CA GLN A 179 -12.90 -19.34 21.50
C GLN A 179 -12.01 -18.84 20.36
N LEU A 180 -10.72 -19.28 20.32
CA LEU A 180 -9.82 -18.97 19.22
C LEU A 180 -10.36 -19.47 17.87
N ILE A 181 -10.80 -20.76 17.82
CA ILE A 181 -11.41 -21.36 16.62
C ILE A 181 -12.68 -20.65 16.20
N ALA A 182 -13.49 -20.17 17.15
CA ALA A 182 -14.68 -19.38 16.83
C ALA A 182 -14.35 -18.05 16.14
N VAL A 183 -13.29 -17.36 16.59
CA VAL A 183 -12.81 -16.14 15.93
C VAL A 183 -12.28 -16.45 14.52
N GLU A 184 -11.44 -17.47 14.38
CA GLU A 184 -10.87 -17.92 13.09
C GLU A 184 -11.95 -18.19 12.05
N LYS A 185 -12.99 -18.93 12.41
CA LYS A 185 -14.08 -19.32 11.48
C LYS A 185 -15.00 -18.18 11.06
N THR A 186 -14.99 -17.06 11.78
CA THR A 186 -15.99 -15.99 11.59
C THR A 186 -15.40 -14.64 11.20
N ALA A 187 -14.08 -14.48 11.22
CA ALA A 187 -13.43 -13.20 10.98
C ALA A 187 -13.37 -12.81 9.49
N ILE A 188 -13.24 -13.79 8.59
CA ILE A 188 -13.10 -13.59 7.15
C ILE A 188 -14.27 -14.29 6.43
N PRO A 189 -15.40 -13.60 6.19
CA PRO A 189 -16.63 -14.25 5.72
C PRO A 189 -16.67 -14.49 4.20
N GLY A 190 -15.70 -14.02 3.41
CA GLY A 190 -15.72 -14.17 1.96
C GLY A 190 -14.72 -13.31 1.23
N PRO A 191 -15.00 -12.95 -0.04
CA PRO A 191 -14.12 -12.14 -0.87
C PRO A 191 -14.02 -10.69 -0.40
N GLY A 192 -12.87 -10.08 -0.67
CA GLY A 192 -12.58 -8.66 -0.47
C GLY A 192 -11.33 -8.41 0.35
N SER A 193 -10.86 -7.18 0.30
CA SER A 193 -9.69 -6.72 1.05
C SER A 193 -10.06 -6.42 2.50
N CYS A 194 -9.04 -6.38 3.38
CA CYS A 194 -9.23 -6.24 4.83
C CYS A 194 -10.22 -5.13 5.23
N GLY A 195 -10.99 -5.37 6.31
CA GLY A 195 -12.11 -4.52 6.72
C GLY A 195 -11.75 -3.18 7.39
N GLY A 196 -10.48 -2.96 7.78
CA GLY A 196 -10.02 -1.71 8.38
C GLY A 196 -9.27 -0.81 7.39
N MET A 197 -8.87 0.39 7.84
CA MET A 197 -7.98 1.31 7.10
C MET A 197 -6.52 0.82 7.20
N TYR A 198 -6.32 -0.45 6.84
CA TYR A 198 -5.02 -1.08 6.67
C TYR A 198 -4.47 -0.73 5.29
N THR A 199 -3.41 -1.39 4.84
CA THR A 199 -2.70 -0.97 3.63
C THR A 199 -3.59 -1.00 2.38
N ALA A 200 -4.47 -2.00 2.22
CA ALA A 200 -5.33 -2.11 1.05
C ALA A 200 -6.29 -0.91 0.90
N ASN A 201 -7.11 -0.62 1.92
CA ASN A 201 -8.03 0.53 1.87
C ASN A 201 -7.29 1.87 1.85
N THR A 202 -6.13 1.96 2.51
CA THR A 202 -5.27 3.15 2.45
C THR A 202 -4.81 3.43 1.02
N MET A 203 -4.29 2.41 0.33
CA MET A 203 -3.79 2.60 -1.04
C MET A 203 -4.92 2.84 -2.04
N ALA A 204 -6.06 2.16 -1.90
CA ALA A 204 -7.23 2.43 -2.73
C ALA A 204 -7.68 3.89 -2.61
N SER A 205 -7.79 4.40 -1.38
CA SER A 205 -8.14 5.81 -1.12
C SER A 205 -7.09 6.80 -1.65
N ALA A 206 -5.80 6.47 -1.51
CA ALA A 206 -4.70 7.27 -2.05
C ALA A 206 -4.75 7.35 -3.59
N ILE A 207 -5.02 6.23 -4.27
CA ILE A 207 -5.08 6.16 -5.74
C ILE A 207 -6.29 6.94 -6.27
N GLU A 208 -7.42 6.93 -5.57
CA GLU A 208 -8.56 7.78 -5.91
C GLU A 208 -8.22 9.26 -5.74
N ALA A 209 -7.54 9.64 -4.66
CA ALA A 209 -7.09 11.01 -4.44
C ALA A 209 -6.00 11.47 -5.43
N LEU A 210 -5.21 10.53 -5.98
CA LEU A 210 -4.29 10.79 -7.12
C LEU A 210 -5.04 11.09 -8.43
N GLY A 211 -6.32 10.72 -8.54
CA GLY A 211 -7.11 10.86 -9.76
C GLY A 211 -7.00 9.70 -10.75
N LEU A 212 -6.41 8.56 -10.37
CA LEU A 212 -6.20 7.38 -11.23
C LEU A 212 -7.31 6.31 -11.11
N SER A 213 -8.26 6.50 -10.19
CA SER A 213 -9.51 5.73 -10.07
C SER A 213 -10.72 6.64 -10.31
N LEU A 214 -11.83 6.04 -10.71
CA LEU A 214 -13.09 6.75 -10.78
C LEU A 214 -13.57 7.19 -9.37
N PRO A 215 -14.34 8.28 -9.27
CA PRO A 215 -14.92 8.72 -8.01
C PRO A 215 -15.70 7.61 -7.30
N ASN A 216 -15.43 7.41 -6.02
CA ASN A 216 -16.00 6.39 -5.13
C ASN A 216 -15.56 4.93 -5.44
N SER A 217 -14.60 4.71 -6.34
CA SER A 217 -14.09 3.37 -6.65
C SER A 217 -13.41 2.70 -5.44
N SER A 218 -12.78 3.49 -4.56
CA SER A 218 -12.09 3.00 -3.34
C SER A 218 -13.06 2.62 -2.21
N ALA A 219 -14.32 3.05 -2.27
CA ALA A 219 -15.26 2.93 -1.17
C ALA A 219 -16.51 2.10 -1.57
N GLN A 220 -16.27 0.85 -1.96
CA GLN A 220 -17.32 -0.09 -2.33
C GLN A 220 -17.01 -1.48 -1.76
N GLU A 221 -18.07 -2.24 -1.43
CA GLU A 221 -17.91 -3.63 -1.04
C GLU A 221 -17.54 -4.51 -2.24
N ALA A 222 -16.66 -5.47 -2.02
CA ALA A 222 -16.06 -6.33 -3.04
C ALA A 222 -17.07 -7.06 -3.95
N VAL A 223 -18.19 -7.49 -3.39
CA VAL A 223 -19.20 -8.28 -4.11
C VAL A 223 -20.51 -7.52 -4.32
N SER A 224 -20.48 -6.18 -4.26
CA SER A 224 -21.66 -5.35 -4.49
C SER A 224 -21.97 -5.17 -5.97
N GLY A 225 -23.23 -4.82 -6.28
CA GLY A 225 -23.65 -4.39 -7.61
C GLY A 225 -22.89 -3.13 -8.06
N ASP A 226 -22.73 -2.17 -7.15
CA ASP A 226 -22.01 -0.91 -7.40
C ASP A 226 -20.56 -1.15 -7.85
N LYS A 227 -19.88 -2.17 -7.28
CA LYS A 227 -18.51 -2.54 -7.69
C LYS A 227 -18.46 -3.10 -9.11
N LYS A 228 -19.45 -3.88 -9.52
CA LYS A 228 -19.57 -4.40 -10.88
C LYS A 228 -19.80 -3.26 -11.89
N GLU A 229 -20.73 -2.37 -11.57
CA GLU A 229 -20.98 -1.17 -12.38
C GLU A 229 -19.75 -0.25 -12.45
N ASP A 230 -18.99 -0.12 -11.36
CA ASP A 230 -17.74 0.62 -11.34
C ASP A 230 -16.71 0.06 -12.33
N CYS A 231 -16.61 -1.27 -12.42
CA CYS A 231 -15.74 -1.93 -13.40
C CYS A 231 -16.19 -1.64 -14.84
N GLU A 232 -17.48 -1.68 -15.12
CA GLU A 232 -18.03 -1.33 -16.46
C GLU A 232 -17.73 0.14 -16.79
N ARG A 233 -17.93 1.05 -15.86
CA ARG A 233 -17.60 2.48 -16.02
C ARG A 233 -16.11 2.70 -16.23
N ALA A 234 -15.24 1.93 -15.55
CA ALA A 234 -13.79 2.02 -15.72
C ALA A 234 -13.36 1.59 -17.12
N GLY A 235 -13.94 0.50 -17.66
CA GLY A 235 -13.72 0.09 -19.04
C GLY A 235 -14.10 1.18 -20.04
N ALA A 236 -15.26 1.79 -19.88
CA ALA A 236 -15.72 2.90 -20.73
C ALA A 236 -14.85 4.16 -20.57
N ALA A 237 -14.35 4.43 -19.35
CA ALA A 237 -13.51 5.60 -19.08
C ALA A 237 -12.17 5.52 -19.82
N VAL A 238 -11.55 4.33 -19.94
CA VAL A 238 -10.31 4.16 -20.72
C VAL A 238 -10.55 4.54 -22.19
N MET A 239 -11.69 4.17 -22.78
CA MET A 239 -12.03 4.59 -24.14
C MET A 239 -12.13 6.10 -24.26
N ARG A 240 -12.80 6.77 -23.32
CA ARG A 240 -12.86 8.24 -23.27
C ARG A 240 -11.46 8.85 -23.16
N MET A 241 -10.59 8.30 -22.32
CA MET A 241 -9.21 8.77 -22.19
C MET A 241 -8.43 8.63 -23.51
N ILE A 242 -8.64 7.53 -24.26
CA ILE A 242 -8.05 7.33 -25.59
C ILE A 242 -8.55 8.42 -26.57
N GLU A 243 -9.85 8.76 -26.55
CA GLU A 243 -10.45 9.75 -27.43
C GLU A 243 -9.89 11.16 -27.23
N ILE A 244 -9.61 11.53 -25.96
CA ILE A 244 -9.08 12.83 -25.60
C ILE A 244 -7.55 12.84 -25.40
N ASP A 245 -6.87 11.72 -25.69
CA ASP A 245 -5.41 11.50 -25.51
C ASP A 245 -4.92 11.78 -24.08
N LEU A 246 -5.72 11.43 -23.06
CA LEU A 246 -5.39 11.62 -21.66
C LEU A 246 -4.59 10.44 -21.12
N LYS A 247 -3.42 10.70 -20.53
CA LYS A 247 -2.49 9.70 -20.02
C LYS A 247 -2.21 9.89 -18.53
N PRO A 248 -1.69 8.88 -17.82
CA PRO A 248 -1.29 9.02 -16.42
C PRO A 248 -0.36 10.21 -16.16
N SER A 249 0.57 10.52 -17.06
CA SER A 249 1.46 11.70 -16.94
C SER A 249 0.74 13.05 -16.96
N ASP A 250 -0.50 13.12 -17.49
CA ASP A 250 -1.31 14.34 -17.49
C ASP A 250 -2.12 14.47 -16.19
N ILE A 251 -2.25 13.39 -15.44
CA ILE A 251 -3.02 13.27 -14.19
C ILE A 251 -2.10 13.44 -12.98
N VAL A 252 -0.98 12.69 -12.95
CA VAL A 252 -0.08 12.72 -11.80
C VAL A 252 0.84 13.93 -11.82
N SER A 253 0.99 14.53 -10.66
CA SER A 253 1.87 15.67 -10.42
C SER A 253 2.24 15.70 -8.95
N LYS A 254 3.19 16.53 -8.54
CA LYS A 254 3.48 16.77 -7.12
C LYS A 254 2.18 17.06 -6.34
N LYS A 255 1.27 17.89 -6.89
CA LYS A 255 0.00 18.24 -6.25
C LYS A 255 -0.95 17.05 -6.07
N SER A 256 -1.03 16.15 -7.05
CA SER A 256 -1.88 14.97 -6.91
C SER A 256 -1.32 13.99 -5.87
N PHE A 257 0.02 13.86 -5.73
CA PHE A 257 0.63 13.11 -4.65
C PHE A 257 0.42 13.78 -3.28
N GLU A 258 0.45 15.10 -3.19
CA GLU A 258 0.09 15.83 -1.96
C GLU A 258 -1.38 15.59 -1.58
N ASN A 259 -2.30 15.50 -2.55
CA ASN A 259 -3.69 15.08 -2.30
C ASN A 259 -3.77 13.66 -1.73
N ALA A 260 -3.03 12.72 -2.30
CA ALA A 260 -2.99 11.34 -1.80
C ALA A 260 -2.47 11.28 -0.36
N ILE A 261 -1.38 11.96 -0.04
CA ILE A 261 -0.82 12.03 1.33
C ILE A 261 -1.85 12.66 2.28
N THR A 262 -2.51 13.74 1.88
CA THR A 262 -3.54 14.42 2.66
C THR A 262 -4.69 13.47 3.03
N VAL A 263 -5.21 12.72 2.06
CA VAL A 263 -6.30 11.75 2.28
C VAL A 263 -5.84 10.60 3.16
N VAL A 264 -4.63 10.06 2.94
CA VAL A 264 -4.04 9.01 3.80
C VAL A 264 -3.95 9.47 5.26
N ILE A 265 -3.50 10.70 5.52
CA ILE A 265 -3.40 11.25 6.87
C ILE A 265 -4.78 11.45 7.47
N ALA A 266 -5.71 12.07 6.75
CA ALA A 266 -7.06 12.34 7.25
C ALA A 266 -7.82 11.06 7.62
N LEU A 267 -7.56 9.95 6.91
CA LEU A 267 -8.11 8.62 7.17
C LEU A 267 -7.39 7.83 8.28
N GLY A 268 -6.24 8.29 8.77
CA GLY A 268 -5.44 7.51 9.71
C GLY A 268 -4.80 6.26 9.09
N GLY A 269 -4.37 6.34 7.83
CA GLY A 269 -3.91 5.24 7.01
C GLY A 269 -2.62 4.55 7.46
N SER A 270 -2.21 3.54 6.71
CA SER A 270 -1.03 2.69 6.98
C SER A 270 0.29 3.40 6.68
N THR A 271 1.33 3.11 7.47
CA THR A 271 2.73 3.52 7.21
C THR A 271 3.27 3.02 5.87
N ASN A 272 2.74 1.88 5.36
CA ASN A 272 3.10 1.35 4.06
C ASN A 272 2.80 2.32 2.91
N ALA A 273 1.85 3.24 3.09
CA ALA A 273 1.56 4.28 2.09
C ALA A 273 2.78 5.16 1.81
N VAL A 274 3.63 5.42 2.80
CA VAL A 274 4.87 6.19 2.61
C VAL A 274 5.75 5.51 1.57
N LEU A 275 6.05 4.21 1.78
CA LEU A 275 6.87 3.42 0.87
C LEU A 275 6.26 3.33 -0.54
N HIS A 276 4.94 3.10 -0.61
CA HIS A 276 4.28 2.88 -1.90
C HIS A 276 4.07 4.16 -2.70
N LEU A 277 3.76 5.29 -2.04
CA LEU A 277 3.66 6.58 -2.73
C LEU A 277 5.01 7.05 -3.27
N LEU A 278 6.11 6.85 -2.52
CA LEU A 278 7.46 7.09 -3.02
C LEU A 278 7.79 6.24 -4.26
N ALA A 279 7.45 4.94 -4.22
CA ALA A 279 7.65 4.04 -5.36
C ALA A 279 6.84 4.46 -6.60
N MET A 280 5.58 4.81 -6.40
CA MET A 280 4.71 5.30 -7.48
C MET A 280 5.20 6.63 -8.05
N ALA A 281 5.62 7.56 -7.18
CA ALA A 281 6.17 8.85 -7.59
C ALA A 281 7.44 8.68 -8.44
N GLN A 282 8.33 7.77 -8.05
CA GLN A 282 9.52 7.44 -8.83
C GLN A 282 9.17 6.92 -10.23
N CYS A 283 8.23 5.96 -10.35
CA CYS A 283 7.77 5.48 -11.66
C CYS A 283 7.13 6.57 -12.52
N GLY A 284 6.53 7.59 -11.90
CA GLY A 284 5.95 8.75 -12.58
C GLY A 284 6.93 9.90 -12.84
N GLY A 285 8.19 9.79 -12.40
CA GLY A 285 9.17 10.87 -12.51
C GLY A 285 8.82 12.09 -11.63
N ILE A 286 8.09 11.90 -10.53
CA ILE A 286 7.68 12.95 -9.60
C ILE A 286 8.65 13.00 -8.42
N ASP A 287 9.18 14.18 -8.14
CA ASP A 287 10.07 14.43 -6.99
C ASP A 287 9.26 14.49 -5.69
N LEU A 288 9.00 13.31 -5.11
CA LEU A 288 8.36 13.11 -3.82
C LEU A 288 9.39 12.63 -2.80
N THR A 289 9.41 13.26 -1.63
CA THR A 289 10.35 12.97 -0.57
C THR A 289 9.65 12.65 0.76
N LEU A 290 10.39 12.12 1.71
CA LEU A 290 9.86 11.90 3.08
C LEU A 290 9.43 13.21 3.75
N ASP A 291 10.09 14.33 3.44
CA ASP A 291 9.76 15.65 4.02
C ASP A 291 8.39 16.17 3.59
N ASP A 292 7.88 15.73 2.44
CA ASP A 292 6.52 16.06 2.01
C ASP A 292 5.47 15.51 2.98
N PHE A 293 5.68 14.30 3.49
CA PHE A 293 4.79 13.70 4.50
C PHE A 293 4.81 14.49 5.80
N THR A 294 5.97 14.98 6.22
CA THR A 294 6.11 15.84 7.40
C THR A 294 5.40 17.17 7.19
N THR A 295 5.65 17.84 6.06
CA THR A 295 5.08 19.16 5.74
C THR A 295 3.55 19.11 5.66
N ILE A 296 3.00 18.10 4.98
CA ILE A 296 1.54 17.92 4.89
C ILE A 296 0.98 17.51 6.25
N GLY A 297 1.69 16.63 6.98
CA GLY A 297 1.27 16.12 8.28
C GLY A 297 1.12 17.18 9.37
N GLN A 298 1.84 18.30 9.26
CA GLN A 298 1.71 19.42 10.21
C GLN A 298 0.38 20.19 10.09
N ARG A 299 -0.29 20.11 8.93
CA ARG A 299 -1.51 20.88 8.65
C ARG A 299 -2.76 20.02 8.50
N VAL A 300 -2.61 18.70 8.34
CA VAL A 300 -3.74 17.78 8.11
C VAL A 300 -4.01 16.97 9.37
N PRO A 301 -5.20 17.11 9.98
CA PRO A 301 -5.60 16.31 11.12
C PRO A 301 -6.08 14.91 10.69
N VAL A 302 -6.05 13.95 11.63
CA VAL A 302 -6.77 12.68 11.45
C VAL A 302 -8.24 12.91 11.77
N LEU A 303 -9.11 12.69 10.80
CA LEU A 303 -10.55 12.93 10.90
C LEU A 303 -11.37 11.64 11.04
N ALA A 304 -10.95 10.55 10.39
CA ALA A 304 -11.70 9.30 10.40
C ALA A 304 -11.35 8.44 11.62
N ASP A 305 -12.38 8.04 12.38
CA ASP A 305 -12.29 7.17 13.57
C ASP A 305 -12.39 5.69 13.16
N VAL A 306 -11.55 5.28 12.20
CA VAL A 306 -11.56 3.92 11.63
C VAL A 306 -10.42 3.07 12.15
N LYS A 307 -10.64 1.74 12.24
CA LYS A 307 -9.59 0.78 12.62
C LYS A 307 -8.37 0.88 11.69
N PRO A 308 -7.15 0.67 12.21
CA PRO A 308 -6.80 0.10 13.52
C PRO A 308 -6.78 1.14 14.65
N SER A 309 -6.63 2.42 14.36
CA SER A 309 -6.48 3.46 15.40
C SER A 309 -7.81 3.88 16.01
N GLY A 310 -8.90 3.72 15.28
CA GLY A 310 -10.26 4.08 15.66
C GLY A 310 -11.19 2.89 15.90
N ARG A 311 -12.50 3.18 15.92
CA ARG A 311 -13.55 2.25 16.34
C ARG A 311 -14.26 1.54 15.19
N TYR A 312 -14.32 2.18 14.00
CA TYR A 312 -15.19 1.77 12.89
C TYR A 312 -14.43 0.97 11.83
N LEU A 313 -15.16 0.10 11.12
CA LEU A 313 -14.66 -0.61 9.95
C LEU A 313 -14.85 0.25 8.69
N MET A 314 -14.12 -0.10 7.62
CA MET A 314 -14.26 0.57 6.31
C MET A 314 -15.68 0.40 5.75
N SER A 315 -16.34 -0.73 5.96
CA SER A 315 -17.74 -0.95 5.55
C SER A 315 -18.71 0.08 6.13
N GLU A 316 -18.49 0.51 7.36
CA GLU A 316 -19.34 1.54 8.00
C GLU A 316 -19.06 2.94 7.41
N LEU A 317 -17.82 3.21 7.01
CA LEU A 317 -17.49 4.43 6.26
C LEU A 317 -18.12 4.41 4.86
N ILE A 318 -18.14 3.25 4.20
CA ILE A 318 -18.81 3.06 2.90
C ILE A 318 -20.31 3.39 3.01
N GLU A 319 -20.99 2.90 4.03
CA GLU A 319 -22.42 3.11 4.26
C GLU A 319 -22.81 4.59 4.40
N ILE A 320 -21.90 5.45 4.89
CA ILE A 320 -22.17 6.88 5.06
C ILE A 320 -21.70 7.74 3.86
N GLY A 321 -21.17 7.13 2.78
CA GLY A 321 -20.76 7.83 1.56
C GLY A 321 -19.28 7.70 1.19
N GLY A 322 -18.51 6.87 1.88
CA GLY A 322 -17.11 6.58 1.56
C GLY A 322 -16.18 7.76 1.79
N ILE A 323 -15.20 7.95 0.90
CA ILE A 323 -14.18 9.00 1.07
C ILE A 323 -14.50 10.30 0.32
N GLN A 324 -15.48 10.30 -0.59
CA GLN A 324 -15.80 11.49 -1.40
C GLN A 324 -16.23 12.70 -0.54
N PRO A 325 -17.12 12.57 0.47
CA PRO A 325 -17.45 13.70 1.33
C PRO A 325 -16.25 14.19 2.15
N LEU A 326 -15.33 13.30 2.59
CA LEU A 326 -14.09 13.69 3.26
C LEU A 326 -13.20 14.51 2.32
N MET A 327 -13.03 14.07 1.07
CA MET A 327 -12.23 14.81 0.09
C MET A 327 -12.84 16.18 -0.19
N LYS A 328 -14.16 16.31 -0.25
CA LYS A 328 -14.84 17.60 -0.37
C LYS A 328 -14.58 18.50 0.82
N MET A 329 -14.68 17.98 2.04
CA MET A 329 -14.36 18.73 3.27
C MET A 329 -12.90 19.23 3.26
N LEU A 330 -11.96 18.41 2.82
CA LEU A 330 -10.53 18.77 2.71
C LEU A 330 -10.32 19.85 1.62
N LEU A 331 -11.01 19.75 0.48
CA LEU A 331 -10.96 20.72 -0.60
C LEU A 331 -11.48 22.08 -0.14
N GLU A 332 -12.63 22.13 0.54
CA GLU A 332 -13.24 23.37 1.06
C GLU A 332 -12.36 24.07 2.10
N ARG A 333 -11.50 23.29 2.80
CA ARG A 333 -10.50 23.83 3.74
C ARG A 333 -9.18 24.22 3.08
N GLY A 334 -9.06 24.06 1.75
CA GLY A 334 -7.83 24.37 1.01
C GLY A 334 -6.69 23.38 1.30
N LEU A 335 -7.02 22.17 1.77
CA LEU A 335 -6.06 21.10 2.06
C LEU A 335 -5.86 20.15 0.87
N LEU A 336 -6.74 20.19 -0.13
CA LEU A 336 -6.60 19.47 -1.40
C LEU A 336 -6.44 20.44 -2.57
N HIS A 337 -5.66 20.04 -3.56
CA HIS A 337 -5.52 20.74 -4.83
C HIS A 337 -6.67 20.34 -5.77
N GLY A 338 -7.67 21.22 -5.92
CA GLY A 338 -8.84 20.96 -6.73
C GLY A 338 -8.61 21.01 -8.25
N ASN A 339 -7.53 21.67 -8.69
CA ASN A 339 -7.21 21.88 -10.10
C ASN A 339 -6.38 20.77 -10.75
N VAL A 340 -6.16 19.64 -10.06
CA VAL A 340 -5.50 18.48 -10.64
C VAL A 340 -6.47 17.70 -11.53
N MET A 341 -5.97 17.19 -12.66
CA MET A 341 -6.72 16.36 -13.60
C MET A 341 -6.97 14.97 -13.01
N THR A 342 -8.04 14.29 -13.43
CA THR A 342 -8.34 12.91 -13.06
C THR A 342 -8.66 12.06 -14.29
N CYS A 343 -8.73 10.76 -14.13
CA CYS A 343 -9.06 9.80 -15.20
C CYS A 343 -10.48 9.97 -15.79
N THR A 344 -11.33 10.77 -15.17
CA THR A 344 -12.64 11.15 -15.73
C THR A 344 -12.55 12.17 -16.87
N GLY A 345 -11.38 12.81 -17.06
CA GLY A 345 -11.20 13.97 -17.92
C GLY A 345 -11.71 15.28 -17.30
N GLN A 346 -12.03 15.26 -16.01
CA GLN A 346 -12.41 16.43 -15.20
C GLN A 346 -11.39 16.64 -14.10
N THR A 347 -11.36 17.85 -13.55
CA THR A 347 -10.54 18.15 -12.38
C THR A 347 -11.11 17.53 -11.10
N MET A 348 -10.28 17.42 -10.06
CA MET A 348 -10.72 16.94 -8.75
C MET A 348 -11.87 17.80 -8.18
N ALA A 349 -11.82 19.12 -8.34
CA ALA A 349 -12.88 20.01 -7.88
C ALA A 349 -14.20 19.79 -8.62
N GLU A 350 -14.16 19.56 -9.93
CA GLU A 350 -15.36 19.26 -10.73
C GLU A 350 -15.98 17.93 -10.31
N ASN A 351 -15.18 16.88 -10.08
CA ASN A 351 -15.69 15.60 -9.58
C ASN A 351 -16.32 15.69 -8.18
N LEU A 352 -15.85 16.60 -7.34
CA LEU A 352 -16.35 16.78 -5.97
C LEU A 352 -17.51 17.79 -5.86
N ALA A 353 -17.87 18.51 -6.93
CA ALA A 353 -18.83 19.61 -6.87
C ALA A 353 -20.19 19.18 -6.29
N ASP A 354 -20.74 18.07 -6.78
CA ASP A 354 -22.08 17.60 -6.43
C ASP A 354 -22.09 16.54 -5.29
N VAL A 355 -20.92 16.25 -4.70
CA VAL A 355 -20.82 15.30 -3.60
C VAL A 355 -21.59 15.82 -2.39
N GLN A 356 -22.48 14.98 -1.84
CA GLN A 356 -23.25 15.33 -0.66
C GLN A 356 -22.40 15.22 0.62
N PRO A 357 -22.65 16.06 1.64
CA PRO A 357 -21.97 15.93 2.92
C PRO A 357 -22.35 14.63 3.63
N TYR A 358 -21.55 14.23 4.60
CA TYR A 358 -21.92 13.11 5.48
C TYR A 358 -23.22 13.39 6.24
N PRO A 359 -24.00 12.33 6.60
CA PRO A 359 -25.16 12.47 7.48
C PRO A 359 -24.80 13.16 8.80
N GLU A 360 -25.64 14.07 9.28
CA GLU A 360 -25.37 14.84 10.52
C GLU A 360 -25.24 13.95 11.77
N SER A 361 -25.90 12.79 11.79
CA SER A 361 -25.90 11.87 12.93
C SER A 361 -24.69 10.95 13.01
N GLN A 362 -23.79 10.97 12.00
CA GLN A 362 -22.60 10.10 11.99
C GLN A 362 -21.48 10.65 12.89
N ASP A 363 -20.65 9.76 13.43
CA ASP A 363 -19.47 10.10 14.22
C ASP A 363 -18.20 9.35 13.77
N ILE A 364 -18.23 8.77 12.56
CA ILE A 364 -17.13 8.04 11.93
C ILE A 364 -16.07 9.02 11.41
N VAL A 365 -16.51 10.08 10.72
CA VAL A 365 -15.64 11.17 10.27
C VAL A 365 -15.93 12.40 11.11
N ARG A 366 -14.90 12.85 11.83
CA ARG A 366 -14.99 13.97 12.77
C ARG A 366 -14.90 15.32 12.03
N ALA A 367 -15.49 16.35 12.62
CA ALA A 367 -15.30 17.72 12.16
C ALA A 367 -13.88 18.24 12.48
N PHE A 368 -13.42 19.26 11.75
CA PHE A 368 -12.08 19.84 11.92
C PHE A 368 -11.82 20.48 13.30
N ASP A 369 -12.86 20.92 13.98
CA ASP A 369 -12.78 21.50 15.34
C ASP A 369 -12.72 20.42 16.43
N ASN A 370 -13.07 19.16 16.08
CA ASN A 370 -13.01 18.01 17.00
C ASN A 370 -12.40 16.77 16.33
N PRO A 371 -11.19 16.83 15.80
CA PRO A 371 -10.56 15.74 15.07
C PRO A 371 -10.21 14.57 16.02
N VAL A 372 -10.01 13.38 15.45
CA VAL A 372 -9.46 12.22 16.18
C VAL A 372 -8.07 12.53 16.72
N LYS A 373 -7.24 13.22 15.90
CA LYS A 373 -5.92 13.72 16.27
C LYS A 373 -5.67 15.03 15.49
N LYS A 374 -5.10 16.02 16.16
CA LYS A 374 -4.93 17.38 15.60
C LYS A 374 -3.90 17.47 14.47
N ASP A 375 -2.99 16.53 14.40
CA ASP A 375 -1.92 16.43 13.41
C ASP A 375 -1.77 14.99 12.89
N SER A 376 -0.84 14.76 11.97
CA SER A 376 -0.60 13.44 11.39
C SER A 376 -0.24 12.40 12.46
N HIS A 377 -0.76 11.19 12.26
CA HIS A 377 -0.30 9.99 12.98
C HIS A 377 0.96 9.40 12.35
N LEU A 378 1.26 9.73 11.08
CA LEU A 378 2.50 9.36 10.41
C LEU A 378 3.59 10.37 10.79
N ARG A 379 4.74 9.86 11.25
CA ARG A 379 5.92 10.65 11.59
C ARG A 379 7.12 10.15 10.83
N ILE A 380 7.86 11.08 10.24
CA ILE A 380 9.17 10.79 9.68
C ILE A 380 10.20 11.24 10.71
N LEU A 381 11.02 10.29 11.16
CA LEU A 381 12.01 10.52 12.19
C LEU A 381 13.40 10.54 11.56
N TYR A 382 14.24 11.49 11.97
CA TYR A 382 15.62 11.64 11.54
C TYR A 382 16.58 11.63 12.73
N GLY A 383 17.86 11.42 12.49
CA GLY A 383 18.91 11.48 13.51
C GLY A 383 20.09 10.61 13.16
N ASN A 384 21.06 10.50 14.07
CA ASN A 384 22.26 9.70 13.84
C ASN A 384 21.98 8.20 13.68
N LEU A 385 20.79 7.73 14.10
CA LEU A 385 20.34 6.35 13.91
C LEU A 385 19.56 6.17 12.58
N ALA A 386 18.94 7.21 12.06
CA ALA A 386 18.18 7.20 10.81
C ALA A 386 18.49 8.44 9.96
N PRO A 387 19.72 8.60 9.44
CA PRO A 387 20.12 9.81 8.69
C PRO A 387 19.35 10.01 7.37
N GLU A 388 18.81 8.95 6.77
CA GLU A 388 17.95 9.03 5.58
C GLU A 388 16.45 8.92 5.92
N GLY A 389 16.11 8.84 7.22
CA GLY A 389 14.75 8.80 7.72
C GLY A 389 14.30 7.42 8.21
N ALA A 390 13.24 7.44 9.00
CA ALA A 390 12.48 6.30 9.47
C ALA A 390 11.00 6.68 9.56
N VAL A 391 10.10 5.70 9.52
CA VAL A 391 8.65 5.92 9.54
C VAL A 391 8.03 5.34 10.80
N ALA A 392 7.30 6.16 11.53
CA ALA A 392 6.56 5.76 12.72
C ALA A 392 5.06 6.05 12.57
N LYS A 393 4.23 5.24 13.23
CA LYS A 393 2.80 5.51 13.41
C LYS A 393 2.57 5.85 14.87
N ILE A 394 2.36 7.13 15.18
CA ILE A 394 2.17 7.64 16.54
C ILE A 394 0.72 8.08 16.71
N SER A 395 -0.07 7.26 17.40
CA SER A 395 -1.48 7.55 17.68
C SER A 395 -1.65 8.54 18.84
N GLY A 396 -0.63 8.64 19.69
CA GLY A 396 -0.62 9.45 20.92
C GLY A 396 -1.06 8.67 22.18
N LYS A 397 -1.56 7.44 22.01
CA LYS A 397 -1.96 6.56 23.13
C LYS A 397 -0.74 5.96 23.86
N GLU A 398 0.37 5.80 23.14
CA GLU A 398 1.67 5.30 23.58
C GLU A 398 2.56 6.37 24.22
N GLY A 399 2.24 7.64 24.05
CA GLY A 399 3.08 8.80 24.38
C GLY A 399 3.75 9.39 23.14
N LEU A 400 4.61 10.40 23.34
CA LEU A 400 5.32 11.11 22.26
C LEU A 400 6.84 10.87 22.30
N SER A 401 7.37 10.33 23.38
CA SER A 401 8.80 10.03 23.50
C SER A 401 9.05 8.73 24.24
N PHE A 402 10.14 8.06 23.88
CA PHE A 402 10.62 6.84 24.54
C PHE A 402 12.15 6.87 24.60
N LYS A 403 12.71 6.54 25.75
CA LYS A 403 14.16 6.35 25.91
C LYS A 403 14.41 5.00 26.57
N GLY A 404 15.27 4.19 25.96
CA GLY A 404 15.51 2.85 26.46
C GLY A 404 16.82 2.25 25.99
N THR A 405 17.06 1.02 26.44
CA THR A 405 18.28 0.28 26.16
C THR A 405 18.07 -0.69 25.00
N ALA A 406 18.95 -0.68 24.03
CA ALA A 406 18.91 -1.55 22.86
C ALA A 406 19.05 -3.03 23.22
N ARG A 407 18.22 -3.86 22.61
CA ARG A 407 18.37 -5.29 22.52
C ARG A 407 18.28 -5.68 21.06
N CYS A 408 19.39 -6.14 20.48
CA CYS A 408 19.55 -6.34 19.05
C CYS A 408 19.28 -7.79 18.64
N PHE A 409 18.54 -7.95 17.54
CA PHE A 409 18.21 -9.24 16.93
C PHE A 409 18.39 -9.13 15.40
N ASN A 410 18.92 -10.20 14.81
CA ASN A 410 19.21 -10.22 13.37
C ASN A 410 18.07 -10.83 12.52
N SER A 411 16.95 -11.16 13.15
CA SER A 411 15.72 -11.61 12.48
C SER A 411 14.48 -11.37 13.33
N GLU A 412 13.31 -11.38 12.66
CA GLU A 412 12.00 -11.34 13.32
C GLU A 412 11.84 -12.53 14.30
N GLU A 413 12.28 -13.72 13.87
CA GLU A 413 12.13 -14.96 14.62
C GLU A 413 12.91 -14.93 15.94
N GLU A 414 14.15 -14.41 15.92
CA GLU A 414 14.95 -14.26 17.14
C GLU A 414 14.28 -13.30 18.13
N ALA A 415 13.80 -12.15 17.65
CA ALA A 415 13.10 -11.18 18.49
C ALA A 415 11.81 -11.78 19.06
N LEU A 416 10.99 -12.44 18.23
CA LEU A 416 9.74 -13.06 18.66
C LEU A 416 9.99 -14.13 19.75
N ASN A 417 10.98 -15.00 19.57
CA ASN A 417 11.33 -16.02 20.54
C ASN A 417 11.77 -15.37 21.88
N ALA A 418 12.58 -14.32 21.84
CA ALA A 418 13.00 -13.62 23.05
C ALA A 418 11.82 -12.98 23.81
N ILE A 419 10.82 -12.45 23.09
CA ILE A 419 9.59 -11.90 23.70
C ILE A 419 8.78 -13.03 24.36
N LEU A 420 8.54 -14.12 23.64
CA LEU A 420 7.75 -15.26 24.12
C LEU A 420 8.41 -15.96 25.31
N ASP A 421 9.74 -16.03 25.33
CA ASP A 421 10.53 -16.59 26.46
C ASP A 421 10.58 -15.65 27.69
N GLY A 422 9.96 -14.47 27.63
CA GLY A 422 9.99 -13.50 28.75
C GLY A 422 11.35 -12.86 28.99
N LYS A 423 12.22 -12.79 27.97
CA LYS A 423 13.59 -12.25 28.07
C LYS A 423 13.66 -10.74 27.79
N ILE A 424 12.52 -10.08 27.57
CA ILE A 424 12.44 -8.64 27.31
C ILE A 424 11.98 -7.92 28.58
N GLU A 425 12.79 -6.98 29.02
CA GLU A 425 12.52 -6.18 30.22
C GLU A 425 11.87 -4.84 29.85
N LYS A 426 11.21 -4.19 30.82
CA LYS A 426 10.70 -2.83 30.69
C LYS A 426 11.85 -1.86 30.41
N GLY A 427 11.62 -0.87 29.56
CA GLY A 427 12.63 0.10 29.13
C GLY A 427 13.52 -0.41 27.98
N THR A 428 13.24 -1.58 27.41
CA THR A 428 13.97 -2.09 26.26
C THR A 428 13.51 -1.44 24.96
N VAL A 429 14.46 -1.11 24.07
CA VAL A 429 14.22 -0.89 22.64
C VAL A 429 14.65 -2.13 21.89
N ILE A 430 13.70 -2.90 21.40
CA ILE A 430 13.96 -4.06 20.55
C ILE A 430 14.40 -3.56 19.17
N VAL A 431 15.58 -3.98 18.73
CA VAL A 431 16.15 -3.64 17.42
C VAL A 431 16.14 -4.87 16.55
N ILE A 432 15.31 -4.88 15.48
CA ILE A 432 15.27 -5.99 14.52
C ILE A 432 15.97 -5.53 13.25
N ARG A 433 17.11 -6.17 12.93
CA ARG A 433 18.03 -5.79 11.85
C ARG A 433 18.00 -6.78 10.70
N TYR A 434 18.54 -6.36 9.55
CA TYR A 434 18.63 -7.18 8.34
C TYR A 434 17.28 -7.68 7.82
N GLU A 435 16.23 -6.91 8.05
CA GLU A 435 14.89 -7.09 7.47
C GLU A 435 14.54 -5.97 6.47
N GLY A 436 15.52 -5.11 6.12
CA GLY A 436 15.41 -4.09 5.10
C GLY A 436 15.38 -4.63 3.67
N PRO A 437 15.27 -3.74 2.65
CA PRO A 437 15.10 -4.14 1.24
C PRO A 437 16.17 -5.11 0.74
N LYS A 438 17.43 -4.91 1.07
CA LYS A 438 18.57 -5.75 0.64
C LYS A 438 18.87 -6.87 1.62
N GLY A 439 18.92 -6.57 2.91
CA GLY A 439 19.33 -7.52 3.95
C GLY A 439 18.31 -8.60 4.25
N GLY A 440 17.03 -8.23 4.27
CA GLY A 440 15.89 -9.13 4.29
C GLY A 440 15.10 -9.02 2.99
N PRO A 441 15.61 -9.53 1.83
CA PRO A 441 15.01 -9.24 0.55
C PRO A 441 13.49 -9.37 0.55
N GLY A 442 12.81 -8.29 0.12
CA GLY A 442 11.37 -8.13 0.23
C GLY A 442 10.92 -7.35 1.47
N MET A 443 11.86 -6.85 2.32
CA MET A 443 11.55 -5.93 3.43
C MET A 443 10.28 -6.35 4.17
N ARG A 444 10.31 -7.54 4.79
CA ARG A 444 9.10 -8.19 5.33
C ARG A 444 8.32 -7.28 6.28
N GLU A 445 7.03 -7.43 6.27
CA GLU A 445 6.10 -6.75 7.17
C GLU A 445 5.86 -7.62 8.39
N MET A 446 6.10 -7.08 9.59
CA MET A 446 6.05 -7.81 10.84
C MET A 446 4.83 -7.40 11.66
N LEU A 447 4.13 -8.39 12.24
CA LEU A 447 3.03 -8.18 13.18
C LEU A 447 3.21 -9.03 14.44
N SER A 448 3.82 -10.21 14.30
CA SER A 448 3.98 -11.16 15.41
C SER A 448 4.74 -10.59 16.60
N PRO A 449 5.90 -9.89 16.45
CA PRO A 449 6.60 -9.29 17.57
C PRO A 449 5.77 -8.25 18.32
N THR A 450 5.05 -7.36 17.57
CA THR A 450 4.23 -6.32 18.19
C THR A 450 3.03 -6.92 18.94
N SER A 451 2.39 -7.94 18.37
CA SER A 451 1.30 -8.67 19.03
C SER A 451 1.76 -9.40 20.28
N ALA A 452 2.96 -10.04 20.23
CA ALA A 452 3.54 -10.71 21.37
C ALA A 452 3.87 -9.74 22.53
N ILE A 453 4.41 -8.54 22.23
CA ILE A 453 4.65 -7.50 23.24
C ILE A 453 3.35 -7.03 23.87
N MET A 454 2.29 -6.82 23.09
CA MET A 454 0.98 -6.45 23.61
C MET A 454 0.43 -7.57 24.51
N GLY A 455 0.53 -8.83 24.07
CA GLY A 455 0.13 -10.01 24.85
C GLY A 455 0.89 -10.17 26.17
N ALA A 456 2.18 -9.82 26.19
CA ALA A 456 3.02 -9.82 27.41
C ALA A 456 2.74 -8.62 28.35
N GLY A 457 1.85 -7.70 27.97
CA GLY A 457 1.54 -6.50 28.77
C GLY A 457 2.64 -5.43 28.74
N LEU A 458 3.57 -5.49 27.80
CA LEU A 458 4.73 -4.61 27.68
C LEU A 458 4.53 -3.47 26.67
N GLY A 459 3.36 -3.32 26.08
CA GLY A 459 3.10 -2.41 24.96
C GLY A 459 3.36 -0.91 25.22
N LYS A 460 3.44 -0.49 26.49
CA LYS A 460 3.80 0.89 26.89
C LYS A 460 5.24 1.01 27.43
N ASP A 461 5.85 -0.12 27.72
CA ASP A 461 7.13 -0.17 28.43
C ASP A 461 8.30 -0.60 27.52
N VAL A 462 8.01 -0.93 26.24
CA VAL A 462 8.96 -1.40 25.24
C VAL A 462 8.71 -0.72 23.91
N ALA A 463 9.78 -0.34 23.20
CA ALA A 463 9.72 0.14 21.82
C ALA A 463 10.36 -0.87 20.86
N LEU A 464 9.95 -0.83 19.58
CA LEU A 464 10.58 -1.60 18.51
C LEU A 464 11.05 -0.69 17.40
N ILE A 465 12.26 -0.94 16.91
CA ILE A 465 12.79 -0.31 15.70
C ILE A 465 13.29 -1.38 14.71
N THR A 466 13.17 -1.12 13.41
CA THR A 466 13.62 -2.05 12.36
C THR A 466 13.94 -1.32 11.05
N ASP A 467 14.86 -1.87 10.27
CA ASP A 467 15.06 -1.53 8.87
C ASP A 467 14.03 -2.21 7.93
N GLY A 468 13.25 -3.15 8.46
CA GLY A 468 12.06 -3.74 7.80
C GLY A 468 10.80 -2.88 7.97
N ARG A 469 9.63 -3.54 7.96
CA ARG A 469 8.32 -2.90 8.10
C ARG A 469 7.51 -3.51 9.23
N PHE A 470 6.59 -2.72 9.78
CA PHE A 470 5.55 -3.22 10.67
C PHE A 470 4.19 -3.12 9.99
N SER A 471 3.31 -4.07 10.30
CA SER A 471 1.94 -4.09 9.80
C SER A 471 1.16 -2.84 10.22
N GLY A 472 0.23 -2.41 9.38
CA GLY A 472 -0.70 -1.33 9.71
C GLY A 472 -1.55 -1.58 10.96
N GLY A 473 -1.67 -2.84 11.41
CA GLY A 473 -2.33 -3.24 12.66
C GLY A 473 -1.45 -3.20 13.91
N SER A 474 -0.18 -2.81 13.81
CA SER A 474 0.75 -2.73 14.96
C SER A 474 0.38 -1.60 15.91
N HIS A 475 0.61 -1.83 17.21
CA HIS A 475 0.40 -0.88 18.30
C HIS A 475 1.68 -0.65 19.11
N GLY A 476 1.79 0.50 19.80
CA GLY A 476 2.93 0.88 20.63
C GLY A 476 3.94 1.76 19.88
N PHE A 477 5.11 1.98 20.51
CA PHE A 477 6.23 2.68 19.87
C PHE A 477 6.90 1.80 18.84
N VAL A 478 6.46 1.93 17.58
CA VAL A 478 6.89 1.06 16.48
C VAL A 478 7.43 1.91 15.34
N ILE A 479 8.72 1.80 15.07
CA ILE A 479 9.44 2.56 14.06
C ILE A 479 10.03 1.60 13.02
N GLY A 480 9.55 1.68 11.80
CA GLY A 480 10.06 0.91 10.65
C GLY A 480 10.80 1.77 9.65
N HIS A 481 11.21 1.14 8.55
CA HIS A 481 11.89 1.78 7.43
C HIS A 481 13.12 2.59 7.87
N VAL A 482 13.84 2.13 8.91
CA VAL A 482 15.06 2.83 9.37
C VAL A 482 16.10 2.77 8.26
N THR A 483 16.53 3.93 7.77
CA THR A 483 17.45 4.04 6.64
C THR A 483 18.66 4.93 6.97
N PRO A 484 19.85 4.52 6.46
CA PRO A 484 20.19 3.32 5.68
C PRO A 484 20.01 2.02 6.46
N GLU A 485 19.61 0.93 5.76
CA GLU A 485 19.43 -0.39 6.38
C GLU A 485 20.74 -1.03 6.88
N ALA A 486 20.64 -2.00 7.79
CA ALA A 486 21.79 -2.71 8.36
C ALA A 486 22.69 -3.37 7.29
N ALA A 487 22.09 -3.95 6.25
CA ALA A 487 22.81 -4.69 5.22
C ALA A 487 23.74 -3.83 4.35
N VAL A 488 23.59 -2.51 4.37
CA VAL A 488 24.50 -1.58 3.69
C VAL A 488 25.39 -0.81 4.66
N GLY A 489 25.51 -1.27 5.92
CA GLY A 489 26.31 -0.62 6.94
C GLY A 489 25.65 0.63 7.54
N GLY A 490 24.34 0.73 7.46
CA GLY A 490 23.58 1.79 8.13
C GLY A 490 23.72 1.74 9.65
N PRO A 491 23.48 2.86 10.36
CA PRO A 491 23.71 2.95 11.80
C PRO A 491 22.97 1.89 12.63
N ILE A 492 21.78 1.45 12.19
CA ILE A 492 21.03 0.38 12.85
C ILE A 492 21.82 -0.94 12.89
N GLY A 493 22.67 -1.20 11.89
CA GLY A 493 23.56 -2.37 11.84
C GLY A 493 24.76 -2.28 12.78
N LEU A 494 25.04 -1.09 13.31
CA LEU A 494 26.17 -0.82 14.21
C LEU A 494 25.79 -0.89 15.70
N LEU A 495 24.51 -1.02 16.01
CA LEU A 495 24.01 -1.07 17.40
C LEU A 495 24.46 -2.34 18.10
N GLU A 496 24.78 -2.20 19.37
CA GLU A 496 25.11 -3.29 20.29
C GLU A 496 24.08 -3.33 21.45
N ASP A 497 23.93 -4.49 22.07
CA ASP A 497 23.11 -4.62 23.28
C ASP A 497 23.63 -3.66 24.36
N GLY A 498 22.74 -2.89 24.96
CA GLY A 498 23.09 -1.89 25.97
C GLY A 498 23.19 -0.45 25.47
N ASP A 499 23.22 -0.21 24.17
CA ASP A 499 23.20 1.16 23.61
C ASP A 499 21.91 1.89 24.02
N THR A 500 22.01 3.16 24.36
CA THR A 500 20.85 3.98 24.70
C THR A 500 20.23 4.61 23.45
N ILE A 501 18.95 4.32 23.22
CA ILE A 501 18.19 4.86 22.08
C ILE A 501 17.12 5.83 22.58
N THR A 502 17.00 6.97 21.91
CA THR A 502 15.96 7.98 22.15
C THR A 502 15.08 8.10 20.90
N ILE A 503 13.77 7.95 21.12
CA ILE A 503 12.70 8.18 20.13
C ILE A 503 11.93 9.40 20.60
N ASP A 504 11.84 10.44 19.79
CA ASP A 504 11.09 11.66 20.06
C ASP A 504 10.21 12.00 18.86
N ALA A 505 8.92 11.67 18.97
CA ALA A 505 7.95 11.92 17.90
C ALA A 505 7.53 13.40 17.81
N GLU A 506 7.78 14.20 18.84
CA GLU A 506 7.49 15.63 18.85
C GLU A 506 8.58 16.40 18.08
N ALA A 507 9.85 16.05 18.35
CA ALA A 507 11.00 16.58 17.63
C ALA A 507 11.26 15.88 16.28
N ASN A 508 10.51 14.83 15.94
CA ASN A 508 10.75 13.94 14.80
C ASN A 508 12.18 13.35 14.81
N ALA A 509 12.64 12.88 15.96
CA ALA A 509 14.01 12.43 16.16
C ALA A 509 14.11 10.94 16.52
N LEU A 510 15.12 10.26 15.94
CA LEU A 510 15.54 8.91 16.28
C LEU A 510 17.06 8.90 16.44
N ALA A 511 17.54 8.72 17.67
CA ALA A 511 18.95 8.87 17.97
C ALA A 511 19.46 7.75 18.88
N VAL A 512 20.74 7.42 18.73
CA VAL A 512 21.52 6.62 19.66
C VAL A 512 22.54 7.51 20.39
N ASP A 513 22.75 7.25 21.67
CA ASP A 513 23.71 8.00 22.51
C ASP A 513 25.15 7.49 22.28
N LEU A 514 25.60 7.65 21.04
CA LEU A 514 26.95 7.35 20.58
C LEU A 514 27.50 8.55 19.83
N ASP A 515 28.75 8.87 20.06
CA ASP A 515 29.43 9.91 19.29
C ASP A 515 29.87 9.39 17.91
N GLU A 516 30.21 10.31 17.01
CA GLU A 516 30.61 9.97 15.64
C GLU A 516 31.92 9.14 15.60
N SER A 517 32.79 9.29 16.59
CA SER A 517 34.04 8.51 16.67
C SER A 517 33.76 7.03 16.93
N GLU A 518 32.81 6.74 17.82
CA GLU A 518 32.39 5.37 18.13
C GLU A 518 31.60 4.75 16.97
N LEU A 519 30.69 5.50 16.35
CA LEU A 519 29.98 5.03 15.15
C LEU A 519 30.95 4.72 14.01
N SER A 520 31.97 5.56 13.80
CA SER A 520 32.99 5.35 12.80
C SER A 520 33.86 4.11 13.12
N ARG A 521 34.22 3.90 14.39
CA ARG A 521 34.96 2.72 14.85
C ARG A 521 34.17 1.44 14.58
N ARG A 522 32.88 1.41 14.95
CA ARG A 522 31.99 0.25 14.71
C ARG A 522 31.80 -0.01 13.22
N ARG A 523 31.64 1.05 12.41
CA ARG A 523 31.53 0.94 10.95
C ARG A 523 32.77 0.34 10.31
N ALA A 524 33.96 0.68 10.80
CA ALA A 524 35.23 0.14 10.29
C ALA A 524 35.37 -1.38 10.56
N SER A 525 34.75 -1.91 11.60
CA SER A 525 34.74 -3.33 11.95
C SER A 525 33.49 -4.08 11.49
N TRP A 526 32.50 -3.35 10.98
CA TRP A 526 31.22 -3.96 10.58
C TRP A 526 31.38 -4.92 9.40
N GLN A 527 30.74 -6.06 9.49
CA GLN A 527 30.59 -7.04 8.42
C GLN A 527 29.13 -7.48 8.36
N MET A 528 28.65 -7.78 7.17
CA MET A 528 27.29 -8.28 6.99
C MET A 528 27.15 -9.67 7.63
N GLU A 529 26.31 -9.77 8.65
CA GLU A 529 26.14 -11.01 9.43
C GLU A 529 25.11 -11.99 8.83
N LYS A 530 24.31 -11.54 7.85
CA LYS A 530 23.22 -12.33 7.28
C LYS A 530 23.50 -12.74 5.84
N GLU A 531 23.35 -14.02 5.53
CA GLU A 531 23.44 -14.52 4.16
C GLU A 531 22.25 -14.04 3.32
N THR A 532 22.53 -13.49 2.13
CA THR A 532 21.51 -13.14 1.15
C THR A 532 21.28 -14.29 0.17
N PRO A 533 20.06 -14.46 -0.37
CA PRO A 533 19.79 -15.44 -1.41
C PRO A 533 20.71 -15.25 -2.61
N SER A 534 21.34 -16.34 -3.08
CA SER A 534 22.27 -16.29 -4.22
C SER A 534 21.57 -16.40 -5.59
N ARG A 535 20.30 -16.85 -5.63
CA ARG A 535 19.53 -17.10 -6.86
C ARG A 535 18.03 -16.88 -6.64
N GLY A 536 17.28 -16.84 -7.73
CA GLY A 536 15.83 -16.68 -7.72
C GLY A 536 15.39 -15.21 -7.63
N VAL A 537 14.09 -14.98 -7.42
CA VAL A 537 13.48 -13.64 -7.41
C VAL A 537 14.01 -12.78 -6.28
N LEU A 538 14.21 -13.36 -5.08
CA LEU A 538 14.75 -12.61 -3.94
C LEU A 538 16.18 -12.12 -4.19
N ALA A 539 17.01 -12.93 -4.86
CA ALA A 539 18.37 -12.53 -5.23
C ALA A 539 18.39 -11.43 -6.30
N LYS A 540 17.47 -11.48 -7.27
CA LYS A 540 17.31 -10.42 -8.27
C LYS A 540 16.91 -9.11 -7.58
N TYR A 541 15.91 -9.19 -6.71
CA TYR A 541 15.41 -8.05 -5.94
C TYR A 541 16.52 -7.41 -5.10
N ALA A 542 17.23 -8.18 -4.28
CA ALA A 542 18.30 -7.68 -3.41
C ALA A 542 19.41 -6.95 -4.16
N ARG A 543 19.70 -7.35 -5.42
CA ARG A 543 20.76 -6.71 -6.24
C ARG A 543 20.36 -5.35 -6.81
N SER A 544 19.06 -5.17 -7.13
CA SER A 544 18.57 -3.98 -7.85
C SER A 544 17.76 -3.03 -6.97
N VAL A 545 17.29 -3.47 -5.79
CA VAL A 545 16.41 -2.66 -4.97
C VAL A 545 17.10 -1.42 -4.40
N SER A 546 16.41 -0.29 -4.46
CA SER A 546 16.80 0.97 -3.86
C SER A 546 16.52 1.01 -2.35
N SER A 547 16.96 2.08 -1.66
CA SER A 547 16.64 2.33 -0.26
C SER A 547 15.13 2.46 -0.02
N ALA A 548 14.67 2.11 1.19
CA ALA A 548 13.28 2.33 1.59
C ALA A 548 12.90 3.83 1.60
N SER A 549 13.85 4.74 1.83
CA SER A 549 13.67 6.19 1.69
C SER A 549 13.35 6.64 0.26
N ARG A 550 13.55 5.75 -0.72
CA ARG A 550 13.22 5.94 -2.15
C ARG A 550 12.13 5.00 -2.66
N GLY A 551 11.36 4.36 -1.75
CA GLY A 551 10.27 3.47 -2.10
C GLY A 551 10.65 2.00 -2.32
N ALA A 552 11.92 1.59 -2.15
CA ALA A 552 12.41 0.22 -2.34
C ALA A 552 12.00 -0.35 -3.72
N VAL A 553 12.28 0.36 -4.79
CA VAL A 553 12.00 -0.02 -6.20
C VAL A 553 13.20 -0.69 -6.85
N THR A 554 12.97 -1.48 -7.90
CA THR A 554 14.03 -2.23 -8.60
C THR A 554 14.47 -1.62 -9.92
N ASP A 555 13.84 -0.54 -10.35
CA ASP A 555 14.13 0.23 -11.58
C ASP A 555 14.68 1.64 -11.31
N GLY A 556 15.12 1.91 -10.08
CA GLY A 556 15.74 3.16 -9.70
C GLY A 556 17.26 3.05 -9.64
N ASP A 557 17.97 4.16 -9.95
CA ASP A 557 19.42 4.29 -9.79
C ASP A 557 19.84 4.30 -8.31
#